data_7ea2ec69b145a95ee35c5371cf14e3d3
#
_entry.id   7ea2ec69b145a95ee35c5371cf14e3d3
#
_cell.length_a   1.000
_cell.length_b   1.000
_cell.length_c   1.000
_cell.angle_alpha   90.00
_cell.angle_beta   90.00
_cell.angle_gamma   90.00
#
_symmetry.space_group_name_H-M   'P 1'
#
loop_
_entity.id
_entity.type
_entity.pdbx_description
1 polymer ?
#
loop_
_entity_poly.entity_id
_entity_poly.type
_entity_poly.pdbx_seq_one_letter_code
_entity_poly.pdbx_strand_id
1 'polypeptide(L)'
;LQARPVCISDSKMAFQDTLPLPLEVLLPIIAAIASFSVAVAYTGWVAKQKPGTKEMLEISEAVRQGAAAFLKREMKIIIPVAIALSVIIGAFLQPSNGIAFAVGATLSAVAGVISLKITVKAAVRAANLSGDGLGKTFAMAFRGGATVGLVVPAMALLAITGLYLIYPDPITIAGVGIGASLIALFIRIGGGIFTKAADMGADLVGKVEVNIPEDDPRNPATIADNVGDNVGDAAGMGSDIYESYIITVLAALLIAALIGAPNFFLYPLLIGASGMLLSFVCVVIIDSKNVKDVMKPLNRLFHISAAIQILLNLTIITTFI
;
A
#
# COMPACT_ATOMS: atom_id res chain seq x y z
N LEU A 1 38.24 18.18 3.31
CA LEU A 1 37.51 17.75 2.12
C LEU A 1 36.26 18.64 2.03
N GLN A 2 36.39 19.80 1.37
CA GLN A 2 35.27 20.70 1.05
C GLN A 2 34.48 20.03 -0.09
N ALA A 3 33.28 19.53 0.23
CA ALA A 3 32.31 19.15 -0.78
C ALA A 3 31.90 20.41 -1.56
N ARG A 4 32.20 20.46 -2.84
CA ARG A 4 31.68 21.52 -3.73
C ARG A 4 30.15 21.38 -3.73
N PRO A 5 29.41 22.47 -3.59
CA PRO A 5 27.97 22.42 -3.77
C PRO A 5 27.69 21.97 -5.22
N VAL A 6 27.01 20.86 -5.37
CA VAL A 6 26.51 20.41 -6.68
C VAL A 6 25.58 21.50 -7.18
N CYS A 7 25.99 22.17 -8.26
CA CYS A 7 25.24 23.25 -8.88
C CYS A 7 24.01 22.65 -9.58
N ILE A 8 22.90 22.55 -8.87
CA ILE A 8 21.58 22.05 -9.36
C ILE A 8 20.94 23.03 -10.34
N SER A 9 21.59 24.19 -10.60
CA SER A 9 21.03 25.25 -11.42
C SER A 9 20.89 24.90 -12.91
N ASP A 10 21.74 24.01 -13.44
CA ASP A 10 21.73 23.70 -14.87
C ASP A 10 20.69 22.64 -15.26
N SER A 11 20.25 21.80 -14.30
CA SER A 11 19.15 20.85 -14.53
C SER A 11 17.77 21.51 -14.56
N LYS A 12 17.62 22.70 -13.95
CA LYS A 12 16.36 23.47 -13.98
C LYS A 12 16.09 24.07 -15.37
N MET A 13 17.12 24.41 -16.13
CA MET A 13 16.94 24.99 -17.46
C MET A 13 16.56 23.96 -18.54
N ALA A 14 17.01 22.70 -18.39
CA ALA A 14 16.66 21.65 -19.35
C ALA A 14 15.22 21.13 -19.21
N PHE A 15 14.56 21.40 -18.09
CA PHE A 15 13.20 20.92 -17.81
C PHE A 15 12.10 21.88 -18.26
N GLN A 16 12.42 23.15 -18.47
CA GLN A 16 11.42 24.20 -18.74
C GLN A 16 11.04 24.39 -20.21
N ASP A 17 11.78 23.78 -21.16
CA ASP A 17 11.62 24.14 -22.59
C ASP A 17 10.90 23.09 -23.45
N THR A 18 10.42 21.97 -22.93
CA THR A 18 9.72 20.99 -23.77
C THR A 18 8.55 20.30 -23.04
N LEU A 19 7.31 20.75 -23.29
CA LEU A 19 6.16 19.86 -23.32
C LEU A 19 6.21 19.07 -24.65
N PRO A 20 6.29 17.72 -24.64
CA PRO A 20 5.64 16.78 -23.72
C PRO A 20 6.55 16.35 -22.55
N LEU A 21 5.93 16.05 -21.40
CA LEU A 21 6.60 15.47 -20.21
C LEU A 21 7.52 14.32 -20.64
N PRO A 22 8.75 14.23 -20.11
CA PRO A 22 9.65 13.12 -20.45
C PRO A 22 9.01 11.78 -20.10
N LEU A 23 9.36 10.74 -20.85
CA LEU A 23 8.78 9.39 -20.71
C LEU A 23 8.89 8.86 -19.27
N GLU A 24 9.97 9.21 -18.61
CA GLU A 24 10.30 8.81 -17.22
C GLU A 24 9.32 9.38 -16.19
N VAL A 25 8.63 10.45 -16.50
CA VAL A 25 7.57 11.05 -15.68
C VAL A 25 6.20 10.59 -16.16
N LEU A 26 6.01 10.46 -17.45
CA LEU A 26 4.73 10.08 -18.05
C LEU A 26 4.37 8.60 -17.74
N LEU A 27 5.36 7.69 -17.80
CA LEU A 27 5.14 6.26 -17.57
C LEU A 27 4.64 5.95 -16.15
N PRO A 28 5.21 6.51 -15.06
CA PRO A 28 4.65 6.39 -13.71
C PRO A 28 3.20 6.83 -13.59
N ILE A 29 2.84 7.94 -14.23
CA ILE A 29 1.47 8.47 -14.21
C ILE A 29 0.52 7.52 -14.94
N ILE A 30 0.90 7.04 -16.13
CA ILE A 30 0.10 6.07 -16.91
C ILE A 30 -0.07 4.77 -16.12
N ALA A 31 1.00 4.24 -15.52
CA ALA A 31 0.98 3.03 -14.73
C ALA A 31 0.02 3.15 -13.52
N ALA A 32 0.06 4.28 -12.84
CA ALA A 32 -0.82 4.55 -11.72
C ALA A 32 -2.29 4.65 -12.16
N ILE A 33 -2.59 5.40 -13.23
CA ILE A 33 -3.96 5.54 -13.77
C ILE A 33 -4.51 4.17 -14.20
N ALA A 34 -3.71 3.36 -14.90
CA ALA A 34 -4.10 2.02 -15.31
C ALA A 34 -4.44 1.14 -14.09
N SER A 35 -3.59 1.17 -13.05
CA SER A 35 -3.78 0.42 -11.82
C SER A 35 -5.02 0.88 -11.04
N PHE A 36 -5.27 2.18 -10.93
CA PHE A 36 -6.49 2.71 -10.35
C PHE A 36 -7.74 2.28 -11.11
N SER A 37 -7.68 2.26 -12.45
CA SER A 37 -8.82 1.85 -13.28
C SER A 37 -9.25 0.42 -13.00
N VAL A 38 -8.31 -0.53 -12.89
CA VAL A 38 -8.61 -1.93 -12.52
C VAL A 38 -9.07 -2.03 -11.07
N ALA A 39 -8.45 -1.29 -10.17
CA ALA A 39 -8.86 -1.29 -8.76
C ALA A 39 -10.31 -0.81 -8.58
N VAL A 40 -10.72 0.23 -9.30
CA VAL A 40 -12.11 0.71 -9.33
C VAL A 40 -13.05 -0.36 -9.93
N ALA A 41 -12.65 -0.99 -11.03
CA ALA A 41 -13.43 -2.06 -11.65
C ALA A 41 -13.61 -3.26 -10.69
N TYR A 42 -12.55 -3.67 -9.99
CA TYR A 42 -12.61 -4.76 -9.02
C TYR A 42 -13.41 -4.40 -7.78
N THR A 43 -13.26 -3.18 -7.26
CA THR A 43 -14.09 -2.69 -6.16
C THR A 43 -15.57 -2.70 -6.54
N GLY A 44 -15.90 -2.26 -7.74
CA GLY A 44 -17.26 -2.31 -8.28
C GLY A 44 -17.78 -3.74 -8.46
N TRP A 45 -16.92 -4.64 -8.92
CA TRP A 45 -17.27 -6.05 -9.06
C TRP A 45 -17.51 -6.72 -7.69
N VAL A 46 -16.63 -6.49 -6.71
CA VAL A 46 -16.78 -6.97 -5.33
C VAL A 46 -18.08 -6.45 -4.72
N ALA A 47 -18.38 -5.17 -4.90
CA ALA A 47 -19.60 -4.56 -4.34
C ALA A 47 -20.90 -5.15 -4.89
N LYS A 48 -20.90 -5.64 -6.14
CA LYS A 48 -22.07 -6.27 -6.79
C LYS A 48 -22.33 -7.70 -6.33
N GLN A 49 -21.39 -8.36 -5.67
CA GLN A 49 -21.57 -9.72 -5.18
C GLN A 49 -22.46 -9.75 -3.95
N LYS A 50 -23.21 -10.84 -3.78
CA LYS A 50 -24.08 -11.02 -2.62
C LYS A 50 -23.27 -11.01 -1.31
N PRO A 51 -23.65 -10.23 -0.33
CA PRO A 51 -22.82 -10.06 0.89
C PRO A 51 -22.99 -11.19 1.91
N GLY A 52 -23.90 -12.13 1.70
CA GLY A 52 -24.15 -13.27 2.58
C GLY A 52 -25.48 -13.22 3.33
N THR A 53 -25.60 -14.01 4.40
CA THR A 53 -26.79 -14.08 5.26
C THR A 53 -26.87 -12.86 6.17
N LYS A 54 -28.01 -12.70 6.86
CA LYS A 54 -28.21 -11.61 7.82
C LYS A 54 -27.18 -11.68 8.96
N GLU A 55 -26.90 -12.88 9.45
CA GLU A 55 -25.93 -13.14 10.52
C GLU A 55 -24.51 -12.76 10.08
N MET A 56 -24.09 -13.15 8.86
CA MET A 56 -22.79 -12.77 8.29
C MET A 56 -22.65 -11.24 8.20
N LEU A 57 -23.74 -10.55 7.83
CA LEU A 57 -23.73 -9.09 7.75
C LEU A 57 -23.64 -8.43 9.13
N GLU A 58 -24.32 -8.96 10.14
CA GLU A 58 -24.26 -8.46 11.52
C GLU A 58 -22.84 -8.57 12.07
N ILE A 59 -22.17 -9.72 11.90
CA ILE A 59 -20.78 -9.92 12.32
C ILE A 59 -19.82 -9.00 11.55
N SER A 60 -19.95 -8.94 10.23
CA SER A 60 -19.11 -8.07 9.40
C SER A 60 -19.28 -6.59 9.76
N GLU A 61 -20.48 -6.17 10.11
CA GLU A 61 -20.74 -4.79 10.54
C GLU A 61 -20.13 -4.51 11.92
N ALA A 62 -20.22 -5.46 12.87
CA ALA A 62 -19.56 -5.35 14.16
C ALA A 62 -18.03 -5.21 14.02
N VAL A 63 -17.40 -6.05 13.19
CA VAL A 63 -15.98 -5.97 12.88
C VAL A 63 -15.63 -4.62 12.23
N ARG A 64 -16.42 -4.17 11.25
CA ARG A 64 -16.23 -2.88 10.58
C ARG A 64 -16.29 -1.70 11.57
N GLN A 65 -17.25 -1.72 12.48
CA GLN A 65 -17.42 -0.67 13.49
C GLN A 65 -16.25 -0.68 14.50
N GLY A 66 -15.85 -1.85 14.97
CA GLY A 66 -14.70 -2.00 15.86
C GLY A 66 -13.41 -1.49 15.22
N ALA A 67 -13.12 -1.90 13.98
CA ALA A 67 -11.94 -1.47 13.25
C ALA A 67 -11.95 0.05 12.98
N ALA A 68 -13.09 0.63 12.62
CA ALA A 68 -13.24 2.06 12.46
C ALA A 68 -13.04 2.83 13.77
N ALA A 69 -13.55 2.30 14.89
CA ALA A 69 -13.37 2.89 16.22
C ALA A 69 -11.89 2.86 16.65
N PHE A 70 -11.19 1.74 16.42
CA PHE A 70 -9.76 1.60 16.67
C PHE A 70 -8.97 2.64 15.87
N LEU A 71 -9.09 2.67 14.54
CA LEU A 71 -8.37 3.62 13.70
C LEU A 71 -8.69 5.08 14.08
N LYS A 72 -9.95 5.39 14.39
CA LYS A 72 -10.33 6.74 14.85
C LYS A 72 -9.61 7.11 16.16
N ARG A 73 -9.47 6.17 17.09
CA ARG A 73 -8.77 6.41 18.36
C ARG A 73 -7.29 6.60 18.14
N GLU A 74 -6.69 5.77 17.32
CA GLU A 74 -5.28 5.82 16.96
C GLU A 74 -4.93 7.13 16.24
N MET A 75 -5.69 7.51 15.21
CA MET A 75 -5.48 8.75 14.47
C MET A 75 -5.60 10.01 15.35
N LYS A 76 -6.40 9.99 16.41
CA LYS A 76 -6.46 11.11 17.37
C LYS A 76 -5.12 11.40 18.07
N ILE A 77 -4.27 10.38 18.20
CA ILE A 77 -2.95 10.49 18.81
C ILE A 77 -1.89 10.77 17.74
N ILE A 78 -1.95 10.06 16.63
CA ILE A 78 -0.93 10.13 15.58
C ILE A 78 -0.98 11.45 14.82
N ILE A 79 -2.17 11.97 14.49
CA ILE A 79 -2.30 13.22 13.71
C ILE A 79 -1.61 14.41 14.40
N PRO A 80 -1.85 14.71 15.70
CA PRO A 80 -1.13 15.78 16.38
C PRO A 80 0.39 15.60 16.38
N VAL A 81 0.87 14.36 16.57
CA VAL A 81 2.30 14.04 16.51
C VAL A 81 2.86 14.28 15.11
N ALA A 82 2.17 13.82 14.08
CA ALA A 82 2.57 14.03 12.68
C ALA A 82 2.60 15.52 12.32
N ILE A 83 1.63 16.31 12.76
CA ILE A 83 1.61 17.76 12.55
C ILE A 83 2.80 18.42 13.26
N ALA A 84 3.04 18.10 14.53
CA ALA A 84 4.16 18.65 15.28
C ALA A 84 5.50 18.34 14.60
N LEU A 85 5.71 17.08 14.19
CA LEU A 85 6.92 16.68 13.47
C LEU A 85 7.06 17.37 12.12
N SER A 86 5.96 17.51 11.36
CA SER A 86 5.95 18.25 10.08
C SER A 86 6.42 19.69 10.26
N VAL A 87 5.91 20.38 11.30
CA VAL A 87 6.31 21.76 11.63
C VAL A 87 7.77 21.80 12.07
N ILE A 88 8.22 20.91 12.93
CA ILE A 88 9.61 20.82 13.39
C ILE A 88 10.54 20.60 12.20
N ILE A 89 10.28 19.61 11.35
CA ILE A 89 11.07 19.32 10.17
C ILE A 89 11.11 20.53 9.23
N GLY A 90 9.96 21.17 8.99
CA GLY A 90 9.89 22.37 8.14
C GLY A 90 10.65 23.57 8.72
N ALA A 91 10.69 23.73 10.02
CA ALA A 91 11.39 24.83 10.69
C ALA A 91 12.90 24.61 10.77
N PHE A 92 13.36 23.38 11.03
CA PHE A 92 14.79 23.09 11.21
C PHE A 92 15.54 22.74 9.92
N LEU A 93 14.84 22.18 8.90
CA LEU A 93 15.42 21.90 7.60
C LEU A 93 14.94 22.94 6.56
N GLN A 94 13.87 22.65 5.87
CA GLN A 94 13.21 23.54 4.91
C GLN A 94 11.70 23.32 4.95
N PRO A 95 10.87 24.34 4.69
CA PRO A 95 9.41 24.16 4.63
C PRO A 95 8.94 23.05 3.68
N SER A 96 9.64 22.86 2.56
CA SER A 96 9.39 21.79 1.60
C SER A 96 9.50 20.38 2.20
N ASN A 97 10.48 20.15 3.11
CA ASN A 97 10.65 18.87 3.79
C ASN A 97 9.50 18.59 4.76
N GLY A 98 9.01 19.61 5.46
CA GLY A 98 7.83 19.50 6.33
C GLY A 98 6.57 19.17 5.52
N ILE A 99 6.37 19.83 4.39
CA ILE A 99 5.25 19.55 3.46
C ILE A 99 5.34 18.12 2.94
N ALA A 100 6.52 17.69 2.48
CA ALA A 100 6.74 16.35 1.98
C ALA A 100 6.44 15.29 3.06
N PHE A 101 6.88 15.52 4.30
CA PHE A 101 6.55 14.67 5.45
C PHE A 101 5.02 14.57 5.66
N ALA A 102 4.31 15.71 5.66
CA ALA A 102 2.86 15.73 5.83
C ALA A 102 2.13 14.97 4.71
N VAL A 103 2.59 15.10 3.47
CA VAL A 103 2.06 14.34 2.31
C VAL A 103 2.26 12.84 2.51
N GLY A 104 3.48 12.41 2.87
CA GLY A 104 3.79 11.01 3.13
C GLY A 104 2.92 10.41 4.25
N ALA A 105 2.84 11.10 5.38
CA ALA A 105 2.00 10.70 6.51
C ALA A 105 0.52 10.59 6.13
N THR A 106 -0.02 11.59 5.44
CA THR A 106 -1.43 11.61 5.04
C THR A 106 -1.75 10.46 4.09
N LEU A 107 -0.93 10.25 3.06
CA LEU A 107 -1.19 9.21 2.06
C LEU A 107 -0.99 7.80 2.64
N SER A 108 -0.07 7.60 3.58
CA SER A 108 0.08 6.34 4.31
C SER A 108 -1.17 6.01 5.15
N ALA A 109 -1.70 7.01 5.88
CA ALA A 109 -2.95 6.85 6.62
C ALA A 109 -4.13 6.51 5.68
N VAL A 110 -4.22 7.20 4.55
CA VAL A 110 -5.26 6.94 3.53
C VAL A 110 -5.12 5.54 2.95
N ALA A 111 -3.90 5.07 2.67
CA ALA A 111 -3.63 3.71 2.20
C ALA A 111 -4.16 2.66 3.19
N GLY A 112 -3.87 2.82 4.49
CA GLY A 112 -4.39 1.94 5.54
C GLY A 112 -5.92 1.92 5.60
N VAL A 113 -6.57 3.10 5.56
CA VAL A 113 -8.05 3.20 5.58
C VAL A 113 -8.69 2.58 4.34
N ILE A 114 -8.11 2.77 3.15
CA ILE A 114 -8.59 2.17 1.90
C ILE A 114 -8.47 0.65 1.99
N SER A 115 -7.31 0.15 2.43
CA SER A 115 -7.04 -1.28 2.58
C SER A 115 -8.07 -1.94 3.50
N LEU A 116 -8.31 -1.37 4.67
CA LEU A 116 -9.32 -1.85 5.61
C LEU A 116 -10.72 -1.92 4.98
N LYS A 117 -11.16 -0.84 4.34
CA LYS A 117 -12.52 -0.76 3.76
C LYS A 117 -12.74 -1.80 2.66
N ILE A 118 -11.72 -2.07 1.86
CA ILE A 118 -11.80 -3.05 0.77
C ILE A 118 -11.78 -4.46 1.33
N THR A 119 -10.87 -4.75 2.26
CA THR A 119 -10.67 -6.08 2.84
C THR A 119 -11.92 -6.55 3.59
N VAL A 120 -12.49 -5.74 4.48
CA VAL A 120 -13.72 -6.09 5.21
C VAL A 120 -14.88 -6.39 4.25
N LYS A 121 -15.04 -5.61 3.18
CA LYS A 121 -16.07 -5.86 2.16
C LYS A 121 -15.84 -7.13 1.37
N ALA A 122 -14.59 -7.45 1.05
CA ALA A 122 -14.25 -8.66 0.30
C ALA A 122 -14.36 -9.90 1.19
N ALA A 123 -13.94 -9.83 2.45
CA ALA A 123 -13.92 -10.95 3.39
C ALA A 123 -15.31 -11.59 3.59
N VAL A 124 -16.32 -10.80 3.92
CA VAL A 124 -17.70 -11.32 4.11
C VAL A 124 -18.26 -11.96 2.85
N ARG A 125 -17.91 -11.44 1.67
CA ARG A 125 -18.34 -12.01 0.38
C ARG A 125 -17.57 -13.26 0.01
N ALA A 126 -16.29 -13.34 0.36
CA ALA A 126 -15.49 -14.55 0.21
C ALA A 126 -16.04 -15.66 1.11
N ALA A 127 -16.38 -15.35 2.36
CA ALA A 127 -17.01 -16.26 3.28
C ALA A 127 -18.36 -16.79 2.73
N ASN A 128 -19.20 -15.90 2.19
CA ASN A 128 -20.46 -16.30 1.57
C ASN A 128 -20.30 -17.22 0.35
N LEU A 129 -19.22 -17.05 -0.43
CA LEU A 129 -18.94 -17.86 -1.62
C LEU A 129 -18.21 -19.17 -1.30
N SER A 130 -17.83 -19.42 -0.06
CA SER A 130 -17.08 -20.64 0.32
C SER A 130 -17.86 -21.92 0.05
N GLY A 131 -19.20 -21.89 0.20
CA GLY A 131 -20.10 -22.98 -0.16
C GLY A 131 -20.26 -23.22 -1.67
N ASP A 132 -19.93 -22.24 -2.50
CA ASP A 132 -20.06 -22.30 -3.97
C ASP A 132 -18.82 -22.88 -4.68
N GLY A 133 -17.76 -23.16 -3.93
CA GLY A 133 -16.54 -23.79 -4.39
C GLY A 133 -15.31 -22.89 -4.40
N LEU A 134 -14.14 -23.53 -4.30
CA LEU A 134 -12.83 -22.90 -4.10
C LEU A 134 -12.51 -21.82 -5.16
N GLY A 135 -12.85 -22.02 -6.43
CA GLY A 135 -12.54 -21.07 -7.48
C GLY A 135 -13.27 -19.73 -7.35
N LYS A 136 -14.54 -19.74 -6.93
CA LYS A 136 -15.30 -18.50 -6.69
C LYS A 136 -14.79 -17.74 -5.46
N THR A 137 -14.52 -18.48 -4.38
CA THR A 137 -13.96 -17.94 -3.14
C THR A 137 -12.59 -17.32 -3.40
N PHE A 138 -11.71 -18.03 -4.11
CA PHE A 138 -10.40 -17.52 -4.49
C PHE A 138 -10.51 -16.24 -5.35
N ALA A 139 -11.39 -16.25 -6.37
CA ALA A 139 -11.60 -15.09 -7.22
C ALA A 139 -12.03 -13.84 -6.42
N MET A 140 -12.87 -14.04 -5.40
CA MET A 140 -13.31 -12.95 -4.52
C MET A 140 -12.18 -12.42 -3.66
N ALA A 141 -11.49 -13.30 -2.94
CA ALA A 141 -10.37 -12.94 -2.07
C ALA A 141 -9.23 -12.30 -2.86
N PHE A 142 -8.86 -12.89 -4.01
CA PHE A 142 -7.81 -12.37 -4.87
C PHE A 142 -8.12 -10.96 -5.40
N ARG A 143 -9.33 -10.73 -5.91
CA ARG A 143 -9.70 -9.40 -6.44
C ARG A 143 -9.78 -8.35 -5.33
N GLY A 144 -10.21 -8.73 -4.12
CA GLY A 144 -10.15 -7.87 -2.95
C GLY A 144 -8.72 -7.45 -2.62
N GLY A 145 -7.81 -8.42 -2.49
CA GLY A 145 -6.39 -8.17 -2.22
C GLY A 145 -5.69 -7.43 -3.37
N ALA A 146 -5.95 -7.82 -4.62
CA ALA A 146 -5.40 -7.16 -5.80
C ALA A 146 -5.81 -5.69 -5.91
N THR A 147 -7.01 -5.33 -5.46
CA THR A 147 -7.42 -3.91 -5.40
C THR A 147 -6.50 -3.11 -4.50
N VAL A 148 -6.19 -3.62 -3.31
CA VAL A 148 -5.24 -2.98 -2.38
C VAL A 148 -3.84 -2.95 -2.97
N GLY A 149 -3.37 -4.10 -3.51
CA GLY A 149 -2.05 -4.24 -4.12
C GLY A 149 -1.82 -3.37 -5.35
N LEU A 150 -2.87 -2.87 -6.02
CA LEU A 150 -2.76 -1.92 -7.13
C LEU A 150 -2.90 -0.46 -6.66
N VAL A 151 -3.84 -0.16 -5.76
CA VAL A 151 -4.10 1.22 -5.31
C VAL A 151 -2.92 1.76 -4.50
N VAL A 152 -2.41 0.98 -3.56
CA VAL A 152 -1.41 1.48 -2.60
C VAL A 152 -0.07 1.84 -3.26
N PRO A 153 0.54 0.96 -4.10
CA PRO A 153 1.75 1.33 -4.83
C PRO A 153 1.50 2.44 -5.87
N ALA A 154 0.29 2.51 -6.47
CA ALA A 154 -0.06 3.60 -7.37
C ALA A 154 -0.05 4.95 -6.66
N MET A 155 -0.60 5.02 -5.45
CA MET A 155 -0.54 6.22 -4.61
C MET A 155 0.91 6.59 -4.28
N ALA A 156 1.74 5.62 -3.94
CA ALA A 156 3.15 5.85 -3.61
C ALA A 156 3.93 6.38 -4.82
N LEU A 157 3.75 5.76 -5.98
CA LEU A 157 4.40 6.18 -7.23
C LEU A 157 3.98 7.60 -7.63
N LEU A 158 2.69 7.94 -7.54
CA LEU A 158 2.19 9.28 -7.80
C LEU A 158 2.71 10.31 -6.79
N ALA A 159 2.83 9.94 -5.52
CA ALA A 159 3.36 10.83 -4.49
C ALA A 159 4.81 11.22 -4.78
N ILE A 160 5.67 10.24 -5.10
CA ILE A 160 7.07 10.50 -5.43
C ILE A 160 7.17 11.30 -6.73
N THR A 161 6.48 10.86 -7.79
CA THR A 161 6.51 11.52 -9.10
C THR A 161 5.98 12.95 -9.03
N GLY A 162 4.86 13.16 -8.33
CA GLY A 162 4.25 14.47 -8.16
C GLY A 162 5.13 15.43 -7.36
N LEU A 163 5.75 14.94 -6.27
CA LEU A 163 6.67 15.76 -5.48
C LEU A 163 7.96 16.05 -6.24
N TYR A 164 8.47 15.09 -7.01
CA TYR A 164 9.63 15.31 -7.87
C TYR A 164 9.39 16.43 -8.87
N LEU A 165 8.19 16.54 -9.46
CA LEU A 165 7.84 17.61 -10.39
C LEU A 165 7.80 19.00 -9.73
N ILE A 166 7.47 19.07 -8.44
CA ILE A 166 7.38 20.33 -7.69
C ILE A 166 8.72 20.68 -7.04
N TYR A 167 9.37 19.68 -6.46
CA TYR A 167 10.63 19.76 -5.74
C TYR A 167 11.60 18.69 -6.27
N PRO A 168 12.39 18.99 -7.33
CA PRO A 168 13.32 18.01 -7.91
C PRO A 168 14.59 17.83 -7.04
N ASP A 169 14.40 17.63 -5.75
CA ASP A 169 15.43 17.41 -4.75
C ASP A 169 15.15 16.13 -3.95
N PRO A 170 16.03 15.11 -4.02
CA PRO A 170 15.83 13.85 -3.31
C PRO A 170 15.72 13.99 -1.79
N ILE A 171 16.41 15.00 -1.21
CA ILE A 171 16.37 15.23 0.23
C ILE A 171 14.99 15.72 0.64
N THR A 172 14.37 16.59 -0.16
CA THR A 172 12.98 17.00 0.06
C THR A 172 12.03 15.82 -0.07
N ILE A 173 12.19 14.98 -1.09
CA ILE A 173 11.36 13.78 -1.31
C ILE A 173 11.54 12.79 -0.14
N ALA A 174 12.70 12.73 0.52
CA ALA A 174 12.92 11.89 1.69
C ALA A 174 11.92 12.17 2.83
N GLY A 175 11.43 13.39 2.93
CA GLY A 175 10.36 13.74 3.88
C GLY A 175 9.12 12.87 3.72
N VAL A 176 8.73 12.49 2.48
CA VAL A 176 7.58 11.58 2.23
C VAL A 176 7.80 10.22 2.86
N GLY A 177 9.01 9.66 2.69
CA GLY A 177 9.39 8.38 3.29
C GLY A 177 9.28 8.41 4.81
N ILE A 178 9.86 9.43 5.44
CA ILE A 178 9.82 9.58 6.91
C ILE A 178 8.38 9.73 7.42
N GLY A 179 7.55 10.53 6.72
CA GLY A 179 6.14 10.68 7.06
C GLY A 179 5.34 9.39 6.89
N ALA A 180 5.58 8.65 5.82
CA ALA A 180 4.98 7.35 5.58
C ALA A 180 5.36 6.33 6.66
N SER A 181 6.67 6.26 7.01
CA SER A 181 7.19 5.38 8.05
C SER A 181 6.56 5.64 9.42
N LEU A 182 6.39 6.90 9.80
CA LEU A 182 5.75 7.21 11.07
C LEU A 182 4.35 6.60 11.17
N ILE A 183 3.53 6.80 10.15
CA ILE A 183 2.14 6.30 10.14
C ILE A 183 2.10 4.79 10.07
N ALA A 184 2.88 4.19 9.16
CA ALA A 184 2.95 2.74 9.00
C ALA A 184 3.37 2.05 10.30
N LEU A 185 4.42 2.57 10.96
CA LEU A 185 4.90 2.07 12.24
C LEU A 185 3.79 2.04 13.30
N PHE A 186 3.07 3.15 13.47
CA PHE A 186 2.03 3.22 14.51
C PHE A 186 0.85 2.31 14.19
N ILE A 187 0.29 2.34 12.97
CA ILE A 187 -0.83 1.48 12.60
C ILE A 187 -0.43 0.00 12.70
N ARG A 188 0.78 -0.37 12.24
CA ARG A 188 1.25 -1.75 12.26
C ARG A 188 1.49 -2.26 13.68
N ILE A 189 2.21 -1.50 14.51
CA ILE A 189 2.49 -1.90 15.89
C ILE A 189 1.22 -1.85 16.73
N GLY A 190 0.45 -0.77 16.66
CA GLY A 190 -0.80 -0.62 17.43
C GLY A 190 -1.80 -1.71 17.08
N GLY A 191 -2.05 -1.96 15.78
CA GLY A 191 -2.90 -3.04 15.31
C GLY A 191 -2.38 -4.41 15.71
N GLY A 192 -1.08 -4.68 15.57
CA GLY A 192 -0.46 -5.96 15.91
C GLY A 192 -0.54 -6.28 17.42
N ILE A 193 -0.32 -5.29 18.29
CA ILE A 193 -0.48 -5.46 19.75
C ILE A 193 -1.95 -5.73 20.07
N PHE A 194 -2.87 -4.98 19.46
CA PHE A 194 -4.30 -5.17 19.69
C PHE A 194 -4.77 -6.56 19.26
N THR A 195 -4.35 -7.03 18.06
CA THR A 195 -4.67 -8.39 17.56
C THR A 195 -4.20 -9.45 18.55
N LYS A 196 -2.95 -9.41 18.97
CA LYS A 196 -2.42 -10.43 19.89
C LYS A 196 -3.07 -10.40 21.26
N ALA A 197 -3.40 -9.22 21.77
CA ALA A 197 -4.13 -9.11 23.03
C ALA A 197 -5.56 -9.66 22.94
N ALA A 198 -6.24 -9.40 21.81
CA ALA A 198 -7.60 -9.88 21.56
C ALA A 198 -7.63 -11.41 21.36
N ASP A 199 -6.73 -11.96 20.55
CA ASP A 199 -6.53 -13.39 20.30
C ASP A 199 -6.29 -14.16 21.62
N MET A 200 -5.29 -13.74 22.39
CA MET A 200 -5.01 -14.34 23.70
C MET A 200 -6.18 -14.22 24.67
N GLY A 201 -6.88 -13.10 24.69
CA GLY A 201 -8.06 -12.89 25.53
C GLY A 201 -9.23 -13.76 25.10
N ALA A 202 -9.48 -13.92 23.79
CA ALA A 202 -10.51 -14.79 23.24
C ALA A 202 -10.26 -16.25 23.60
N ASP A 203 -9.01 -16.70 23.49
CA ASP A 203 -8.60 -18.08 23.82
C ASP A 203 -8.73 -18.37 25.31
N LEU A 204 -8.26 -17.47 26.18
CA LEU A 204 -8.34 -17.66 27.62
C LEU A 204 -9.79 -17.76 28.10
N VAL A 205 -10.62 -16.80 27.71
CA VAL A 205 -12.04 -16.80 28.12
C VAL A 205 -12.79 -17.94 27.45
N GLY A 206 -12.64 -18.15 26.16
CA GLY A 206 -13.38 -19.18 25.42
C GLY A 206 -12.99 -20.60 25.84
N LYS A 207 -11.72 -20.95 25.72
CA LYS A 207 -11.26 -22.33 25.93
C LYS A 207 -11.09 -22.68 27.41
N VAL A 208 -10.56 -21.75 28.23
CA VAL A 208 -10.17 -22.05 29.60
C VAL A 208 -11.31 -21.79 30.60
N GLU A 209 -11.99 -20.65 30.50
CA GLU A 209 -13.01 -20.27 31.49
C GLU A 209 -14.40 -20.83 31.13
N VAL A 210 -14.82 -20.71 29.84
CA VAL A 210 -16.18 -21.04 29.41
C VAL A 210 -16.27 -22.40 28.71
N ASN A 211 -15.13 -22.96 28.29
CA ASN A 211 -15.02 -24.25 27.59
C ASN A 211 -15.90 -24.32 26.32
N ILE A 212 -15.87 -23.27 25.51
CA ILE A 212 -16.47 -23.22 24.19
C ILE A 212 -15.40 -23.36 23.09
N PRO A 213 -15.78 -23.80 21.89
CA PRO A 213 -14.85 -23.92 20.76
C PRO A 213 -14.14 -22.59 20.45
N GLU A 214 -12.94 -22.71 19.85
CA GLU A 214 -12.22 -21.57 19.25
C GLU A 214 -13.12 -20.86 18.24
N ASP A 215 -13.01 -19.54 18.16
CA ASP A 215 -13.79 -18.68 17.27
C ASP A 215 -15.32 -18.77 17.42
N ASP A 216 -15.81 -19.26 18.55
CA ASP A 216 -17.26 -19.33 18.79
C ASP A 216 -17.86 -17.91 18.83
N PRO A 217 -18.90 -17.60 18.02
CA PRO A 217 -19.50 -16.27 17.94
C PRO A 217 -20.18 -15.82 19.23
N ARG A 218 -20.40 -16.71 20.20
CA ARG A 218 -20.92 -16.38 21.54
C ARG A 218 -19.85 -15.70 22.41
N ASN A 219 -18.57 -15.86 22.08
CA ASN A 219 -17.49 -15.16 22.76
C ASN A 219 -17.28 -13.77 22.10
N PRO A 220 -17.58 -12.66 22.78
CA PRO A 220 -17.42 -11.32 22.22
C PRO A 220 -15.96 -10.97 21.89
N ALA A 221 -15.00 -11.66 22.52
CA ALA A 221 -13.58 -11.48 22.23
C ALA A 221 -13.19 -11.98 20.83
N THR A 222 -13.92 -12.92 20.25
CA THR A 222 -13.77 -13.34 18.84
C THR A 222 -14.01 -12.19 17.86
N ILE A 223 -14.97 -11.31 18.14
CA ILE A 223 -15.18 -10.09 17.34
C ILE A 223 -13.98 -9.15 17.47
N ALA A 224 -13.44 -8.98 18.70
CA ALA A 224 -12.28 -8.14 18.93
C ALA A 224 -11.02 -8.68 18.23
N ASP A 225 -10.82 -9.99 18.20
CA ASP A 225 -9.75 -10.65 17.46
C ASP A 225 -9.86 -10.39 15.96
N ASN A 226 -11.03 -10.63 15.37
CA ASN A 226 -11.28 -10.28 13.96
C ASN A 226 -11.09 -8.77 13.64
N VAL A 227 -11.42 -7.89 14.59
CA VAL A 227 -11.11 -6.45 14.45
C VAL A 227 -9.61 -6.24 14.39
N GLY A 228 -8.86 -6.89 15.26
CA GLY A 228 -7.42 -6.82 15.33
C GLY A 228 -6.75 -7.23 14.03
N ASP A 229 -7.13 -8.38 13.46
CA ASP A 229 -6.63 -8.87 12.18
C ASP A 229 -6.90 -7.86 11.05
N ASN A 230 -8.09 -7.29 11.00
CA ASN A 230 -8.40 -6.29 9.99
C ASN A 230 -7.59 -4.99 10.17
N VAL A 231 -7.32 -4.56 11.38
CA VAL A 231 -6.49 -3.37 11.61
C VAL A 231 -5.01 -3.67 11.42
N GLY A 232 -4.49 -4.75 12.02
CA GLY A 232 -3.08 -5.12 11.94
C GLY A 232 -2.67 -5.56 10.54
N ASP A 233 -3.40 -6.50 9.95
CA ASP A 233 -3.01 -7.11 8.69
C ASP A 233 -3.58 -6.39 7.45
N ALA A 234 -4.77 -5.82 7.51
CA ALA A 234 -5.27 -5.08 6.35
C ALA A 234 -4.83 -3.61 6.36
N ALA A 235 -5.12 -2.86 7.43
CA ALA A 235 -4.76 -1.44 7.47
C ALA A 235 -3.25 -1.24 7.67
N GLY A 236 -2.63 -1.99 8.60
CA GLY A 236 -1.19 -1.93 8.87
C GLY A 236 -0.38 -2.32 7.65
N MET A 237 -0.66 -3.47 7.04
CA MET A 237 0.04 -3.92 5.84
C MET A 237 -0.17 -2.98 4.64
N GLY A 238 -1.35 -2.36 4.49
CA GLY A 238 -1.58 -1.36 3.46
C GLY A 238 -0.67 -0.14 3.62
N SER A 239 -0.49 0.35 4.86
CA SER A 239 0.45 1.44 5.16
C SER A 239 1.91 1.01 4.98
N ASP A 240 2.28 -0.22 5.36
CA ASP A 240 3.63 -0.78 5.18
C ASP A 240 4.01 -0.92 3.69
N ILE A 241 3.08 -1.37 2.84
CA ILE A 241 3.31 -1.47 1.39
C ILE A 241 3.55 -0.08 0.80
N TYR A 242 2.76 0.92 1.21
CA TYR A 242 2.94 2.30 0.80
C TYR A 242 4.33 2.82 1.19
N GLU A 243 4.71 2.66 2.45
CA GLU A 243 6.01 3.03 2.98
C GLU A 243 7.16 2.34 2.24
N SER A 244 7.12 1.01 2.18
CA SER A 244 8.20 0.20 1.60
C SER A 244 8.44 0.54 0.13
N TYR A 245 7.37 0.80 -0.63
CA TYR A 245 7.48 1.23 -2.01
C TYR A 245 8.20 2.59 -2.12
N ILE A 246 7.80 3.56 -1.30
CA ILE A 246 8.42 4.89 -1.27
C ILE A 246 9.88 4.80 -0.87
N ILE A 247 10.19 4.12 0.24
CA ILE A 247 11.56 4.03 0.76
C ILE A 247 12.48 3.34 -0.26
N THR A 248 12.01 2.30 -0.95
CA THR A 248 12.81 1.60 -1.96
C THR A 248 13.15 2.51 -3.15
N VAL A 249 12.16 3.21 -3.69
CA VAL A 249 12.38 4.16 -4.80
C VAL A 249 13.26 5.32 -4.35
N LEU A 250 13.00 5.88 -3.17
CA LEU A 250 13.75 6.98 -2.60
C LEU A 250 15.23 6.62 -2.35
N ALA A 251 15.51 5.44 -1.81
CA ALA A 251 16.87 4.98 -1.59
C ALA A 251 17.67 4.96 -2.91
N ALA A 252 17.06 4.47 -3.98
CA ALA A 252 17.68 4.47 -5.30
C ALA A 252 17.88 5.88 -5.87
N LEU A 253 16.93 6.79 -5.67
CA LEU A 253 17.05 8.21 -6.04
C LEU A 253 18.20 8.91 -5.30
N LEU A 254 18.32 8.66 -3.98
CA LEU A 254 19.41 9.21 -3.16
C LEU A 254 20.78 8.69 -3.59
N ILE A 255 20.90 7.40 -3.91
CA ILE A 255 22.15 6.81 -4.42
C ILE A 255 22.51 7.48 -5.76
N ALA A 256 21.56 7.61 -6.69
CA ALA A 256 21.80 8.28 -7.98
C ALA A 256 22.28 9.73 -7.81
N ALA A 257 21.72 10.45 -6.84
CA ALA A 257 22.18 11.81 -6.51
C ALA A 257 23.58 11.83 -5.91
N LEU A 258 23.92 10.90 -5.01
CA LEU A 258 25.23 10.82 -4.36
C LEU A 258 26.37 10.50 -5.33
N ILE A 259 26.14 9.63 -6.31
CA ILE A 259 27.15 9.28 -7.32
C ILE A 259 27.29 10.35 -8.42
N GLY A 260 26.46 11.42 -8.37
CA GLY A 260 26.53 12.52 -9.34
C GLY A 260 26.14 12.11 -10.77
N ALA A 261 25.26 11.12 -10.90
CA ALA A 261 24.81 10.58 -12.20
C ALA A 261 23.37 11.03 -12.51
N PRO A 262 23.19 12.25 -13.07
CA PRO A 262 21.84 12.81 -13.27
C PRO A 262 20.97 11.96 -14.22
N ASN A 263 21.58 11.26 -15.17
CA ASN A 263 20.87 10.37 -16.09
C ASN A 263 20.23 9.17 -15.38
N PHE A 264 20.74 8.77 -14.20
CA PHE A 264 20.20 7.66 -13.41
C PHE A 264 19.11 8.10 -12.44
N PHE A 265 18.86 9.41 -12.31
CA PHE A 265 17.94 9.92 -11.30
C PHE A 265 16.50 9.46 -11.53
N LEU A 266 16.03 9.41 -12.78
CA LEU A 266 14.68 8.98 -13.12
C LEU A 266 14.52 7.46 -13.30
N TYR A 267 15.63 6.74 -13.36
CA TYR A 267 15.66 5.29 -13.52
C TYR A 267 14.81 4.51 -12.48
N PRO A 268 14.88 4.81 -11.17
CA PRO A 268 14.04 4.13 -10.18
C PRO A 268 12.55 4.32 -10.42
N LEU A 269 12.12 5.46 -10.96
CA LEU A 269 10.72 5.70 -11.32
C LEU A 269 10.28 4.84 -12.49
N LEU A 270 11.14 4.65 -13.51
CA LEU A 270 10.88 3.75 -14.64
C LEU A 270 10.76 2.29 -14.20
N ILE A 271 11.66 1.83 -13.31
CA ILE A 271 11.57 0.48 -12.74
C ILE A 271 10.27 0.31 -11.95
N GLY A 272 9.94 1.27 -11.10
CA GLY A 272 8.69 1.26 -10.34
C GLY A 272 7.46 1.22 -11.24
N ALA A 273 7.43 2.03 -12.29
CA ALA A 273 6.34 2.09 -13.26
C ALA A 273 6.21 0.78 -14.07
N SER A 274 7.34 0.22 -14.53
CA SER A 274 7.33 -1.05 -15.27
C SER A 274 6.83 -2.21 -14.41
N GLY A 275 7.26 -2.30 -13.15
CA GLY A 275 6.78 -3.30 -12.19
C GLY A 275 5.30 -3.15 -11.90
N MET A 276 4.80 -1.92 -11.80
CA MET A 276 3.39 -1.66 -11.60
C MET A 276 2.54 -2.05 -12.82
N LEU A 277 2.97 -1.74 -14.04
CA LEU A 277 2.30 -2.16 -15.27
C LEU A 277 2.30 -3.68 -15.41
N LEU A 278 3.41 -4.33 -15.07
CA LEU A 278 3.48 -5.78 -15.06
C LEU A 278 2.53 -6.39 -14.04
N SER A 279 2.47 -5.84 -12.82
CA SER A 279 1.52 -6.27 -11.79
C SER A 279 0.06 -6.10 -12.24
N PHE A 280 -0.26 -4.98 -12.89
CA PHE A 280 -1.55 -4.74 -13.51
C PHE A 280 -1.91 -5.85 -14.52
N VAL A 281 -1.02 -6.18 -15.44
CA VAL A 281 -1.23 -7.25 -16.45
C VAL A 281 -1.43 -8.59 -15.74
N CYS A 282 -0.58 -8.93 -14.78
CA CYS A 282 -0.65 -10.18 -14.03
C CYS A 282 -1.98 -10.35 -13.29
N VAL A 283 -2.46 -9.30 -12.64
CA VAL A 283 -3.73 -9.30 -11.90
C VAL A 283 -4.94 -9.52 -12.84
N VAL A 284 -4.88 -9.01 -14.06
CA VAL A 284 -5.96 -9.17 -15.05
C VAL A 284 -5.98 -10.58 -15.66
N ILE A 285 -4.80 -11.18 -15.88
CA ILE A 285 -4.66 -12.47 -16.59
C ILE A 285 -4.94 -13.68 -15.69
N ILE A 286 -4.88 -13.54 -14.36
CA ILE A 286 -5.01 -14.70 -13.46
C ILE A 286 -6.31 -15.49 -13.71
N ASP A 287 -6.18 -16.77 -13.99
CA ASP A 287 -7.34 -17.66 -14.10
C ASP A 287 -7.78 -18.12 -12.70
N SER A 288 -8.99 -17.73 -12.32
CA SER A 288 -9.60 -18.10 -11.05
C SER A 288 -10.74 -19.12 -11.18
N LYS A 289 -11.07 -19.58 -12.40
CA LYS A 289 -12.30 -20.36 -12.62
C LYS A 289 -12.16 -21.86 -12.26
N ASN A 290 -11.00 -22.46 -12.53
CA ASN A 290 -10.77 -23.89 -12.35
C ASN A 290 -9.66 -24.20 -11.34
N VAL A 291 -9.67 -23.52 -10.22
CA VAL A 291 -8.60 -23.62 -9.21
C VAL A 291 -8.87 -24.82 -8.30
N LYS A 292 -8.03 -25.86 -8.40
CA LYS A 292 -7.99 -26.98 -7.42
C LYS A 292 -6.99 -26.72 -6.30
N ASP A 293 -6.02 -25.85 -6.53
CA ASP A 293 -4.96 -25.47 -5.62
C ASP A 293 -4.65 -23.98 -5.84
N VAL A 294 -4.93 -23.15 -4.86
CA VAL A 294 -4.81 -21.69 -4.95
C VAL A 294 -3.36 -21.21 -5.08
N MET A 295 -2.40 -21.99 -4.58
CA MET A 295 -0.99 -21.61 -4.65
C MET A 295 -0.38 -21.75 -6.06
N LYS A 296 -0.88 -22.68 -6.87
CA LYS A 296 -0.35 -22.91 -8.23
C LYS A 296 -0.47 -21.69 -9.14
N PRO A 297 -1.66 -21.07 -9.35
CA PRO A 297 -1.77 -19.87 -10.18
C PRO A 297 -0.98 -18.69 -9.61
N LEU A 298 -0.93 -18.52 -8.29
CA LEU A 298 -0.17 -17.46 -7.64
C LEU A 298 1.33 -17.62 -7.84
N ASN A 299 1.89 -18.80 -7.56
CA ASN A 299 3.31 -19.08 -7.74
C ASN A 299 3.74 -18.97 -9.22
N ARG A 300 2.91 -19.50 -10.13
CA ARG A 300 3.17 -19.38 -11.57
C ARG A 300 3.24 -17.92 -12.00
N LEU A 301 2.29 -17.12 -11.55
CA LEU A 301 2.23 -15.70 -11.86
C LEU A 301 3.45 -14.96 -11.29
N PHE A 302 3.82 -15.26 -10.05
CA PHE A 302 5.00 -14.69 -9.38
C PHE A 302 6.28 -14.97 -10.17
N HIS A 303 6.54 -16.22 -10.53
CA HIS A 303 7.76 -16.59 -11.28
C HIS A 303 7.81 -15.95 -12.66
N ILE A 304 6.68 -15.94 -13.39
CA ILE A 304 6.59 -15.33 -14.73
C ILE A 304 6.82 -13.81 -14.61
N SER A 305 6.18 -13.15 -13.66
CA SER A 305 6.34 -11.69 -13.47
C SER A 305 7.77 -11.34 -13.06
N ALA A 306 8.38 -12.11 -12.18
CA ALA A 306 9.78 -11.90 -11.79
C ALA A 306 10.75 -12.03 -12.99
N ALA A 307 10.58 -13.06 -13.82
CA ALA A 307 11.40 -13.23 -15.01
C ALA A 307 11.23 -12.08 -16.02
N ILE A 308 9.98 -11.67 -16.27
CA ILE A 308 9.69 -10.55 -17.17
C ILE A 308 10.27 -9.24 -16.60
N GLN A 309 10.15 -8.99 -15.28
CA GLN A 309 10.68 -7.79 -14.65
C GLN A 309 12.21 -7.72 -14.74
N ILE A 310 12.91 -8.84 -14.61
CA ILE A 310 14.37 -8.89 -14.81
C ILE A 310 14.73 -8.48 -16.24
N LEU A 311 14.01 -9.02 -17.25
CA LEU A 311 14.24 -8.66 -18.66
C LEU A 311 13.95 -7.18 -18.92
N LEU A 312 12.84 -6.65 -18.39
CA LEU A 312 12.49 -5.23 -18.49
C LEU A 312 13.57 -4.35 -17.86
N ASN A 313 14.04 -4.70 -16.67
CA ASN A 313 15.08 -3.94 -15.99
C ASN A 313 16.40 -3.95 -16.80
N LEU A 314 16.81 -5.09 -17.36
CA LEU A 314 17.98 -5.18 -18.24
C LEU A 314 17.80 -4.29 -19.49
N THR A 315 16.61 -4.30 -20.11
CA THR A 315 16.32 -3.45 -21.27
C THR A 315 16.39 -1.97 -20.90
N ILE A 316 15.78 -1.57 -19.78
CA ILE A 316 15.84 -0.18 -19.32
C ILE A 316 17.29 0.24 -19.05
N ILE A 317 18.08 -0.62 -18.37
CA ILE A 317 19.51 -0.35 -18.12
C ILE A 317 20.26 -0.13 -19.44
N THR A 318 20.15 -1.04 -20.40
CA THR A 318 20.88 -0.94 -21.67
C THR A 318 20.44 0.19 -22.58
N THR A 319 19.23 0.76 -22.36
CA THR A 319 18.71 1.86 -23.17
C THR A 319 19.10 3.23 -22.59
N PHE A 320 19.21 3.34 -21.27
CA PHE A 320 19.46 4.60 -20.57
C PHE A 320 20.88 4.74 -20.01
N ILE A 321 21.69 3.68 -20.04
CA ILE A 321 23.11 3.64 -19.66
C ILE A 321 23.98 3.36 -20.90
#